data_8c967fc17fc41b0e4d9c387da2152823
#
_entry.id   8c967fc17fc41b0e4d9c387da2152823
#
_cell.length_a   1.000
_cell.length_b   1.000
_cell.length_c   1.000
_cell.angle_alpha   90.00
_cell.angle_beta   90.00
_cell.angle_gamma   90.00
#
_symmetry.space_group_name_H-M   'P 1'
#
loop_
_entity.id
_entity.type
_entity.pdbx_description
1 polymer ?
#
loop_
_entity_poly.entity_id
_entity_poly.type
_entity_poly.pdbx_seq_one_letter_code
_entity_poly.pdbx_strand_id
1 'polypeptide(L)'
;MKYLALAALVFIAPNLKAQTVENTSYITKTGEKVLRLESVLPIGLQEAWQLFTTDEQLQKWIAPFAHIELRTGGYIITNYDKTKSLADSSSIRLQIINYIEQQLLTLKVKLNNNFSKTVQNEDGNLQEVIQFIQVSSTSTKIISSMIGWGDSEEWSKTYDFFVRGNIYTYEELLKLYK
;
A
#
# COMPACT_ATOMS: atom_id res chain seq x y z
N MET A 1 -13.59 -63.67 -10.84
CA MET A 1 -12.50 -62.69 -11.00
C MET A 1 -13.08 -61.31 -10.62
N LYS A 2 -12.65 -60.73 -9.48
CA LYS A 2 -13.11 -59.41 -9.03
C LYS A 2 -12.06 -58.38 -9.43
N TYR A 3 -12.41 -57.42 -10.29
CA TYR A 3 -11.54 -56.30 -10.65
C TYR A 3 -11.66 -55.23 -9.58
N LEU A 4 -10.56 -54.95 -8.87
CA LEU A 4 -10.43 -53.84 -7.98
C LEU A 4 -10.02 -52.63 -8.82
N ALA A 5 -10.91 -51.65 -8.98
CA ALA A 5 -10.58 -50.38 -9.61
C ALA A 5 -9.88 -49.47 -8.57
N LEU A 6 -8.60 -49.24 -8.77
CA LEU A 6 -7.79 -48.29 -7.96
C LEU A 6 -8.07 -46.85 -8.47
N ALA A 7 -8.86 -46.08 -7.74
CA ALA A 7 -9.06 -44.67 -8.04
C ALA A 7 -7.83 -43.88 -7.56
N ALA A 8 -7.03 -43.38 -8.48
CA ALA A 8 -5.93 -42.47 -8.17
C ALA A 8 -6.49 -41.07 -7.84
N LEU A 9 -6.43 -40.64 -6.58
CA LEU A 9 -6.68 -39.30 -6.19
C LEU A 9 -5.50 -38.39 -6.66
N VAL A 10 -5.72 -37.61 -7.70
CA VAL A 10 -4.79 -36.59 -8.13
C VAL A 10 -4.92 -35.41 -7.16
N PHE A 11 -3.98 -35.28 -6.23
CA PHE A 11 -3.81 -34.07 -5.42
C PHE A 11 -3.27 -32.97 -6.33
N ILE A 12 -4.14 -32.04 -6.78
CA ILE A 12 -3.71 -30.77 -7.37
C ILE A 12 -3.23 -29.90 -6.20
N ALA A 13 -1.91 -29.88 -5.97
CA ALA A 13 -1.31 -28.94 -5.06
C ALA A 13 -1.61 -27.52 -5.58
N PRO A 14 -2.19 -26.62 -4.76
CA PRO A 14 -2.34 -25.23 -5.16
C PRO A 14 -0.95 -24.67 -5.42
N ASN A 15 -0.72 -24.11 -6.62
CA ASN A 15 0.48 -23.34 -6.90
C ASN A 15 0.49 -22.13 -5.94
N LEU A 16 1.22 -22.25 -4.84
CA LEU A 16 1.59 -21.14 -3.99
C LEU A 16 2.52 -20.24 -4.82
N LYS A 17 1.95 -19.32 -5.60
CA LYS A 17 2.73 -18.21 -6.14
C LYS A 17 3.32 -17.47 -4.95
N ALA A 18 4.64 -17.27 -4.96
CA ALA A 18 5.31 -16.47 -3.97
C ALA A 18 4.59 -15.10 -3.89
N GLN A 19 4.25 -14.67 -2.68
CA GLN A 19 3.65 -13.37 -2.47
C GLN A 19 4.68 -12.30 -2.80
N THR A 20 4.43 -11.56 -3.87
CA THR A 20 5.32 -10.51 -4.39
C THR A 20 4.55 -9.21 -4.54
N VAL A 21 5.28 -8.11 -4.47
CA VAL A 21 4.78 -6.80 -4.88
C VAL A 21 5.04 -6.66 -6.37
N GLU A 22 3.97 -6.57 -7.16
CA GLU A 22 4.05 -6.37 -8.60
C GLU A 22 4.00 -4.87 -8.90
N ASN A 23 5.00 -4.36 -9.61
CA ASN A 23 5.00 -2.99 -10.13
C ASN A 23 4.29 -2.98 -11.49
N THR A 24 3.07 -2.46 -11.52
CA THR A 24 2.23 -2.33 -12.71
C THR A 24 2.03 -0.86 -13.10
N SER A 25 3.00 0.01 -12.78
CA SER A 25 2.99 1.43 -13.11
C SER A 25 2.85 1.67 -14.62
N TYR A 26 2.20 2.76 -14.97
CA TYR A 26 1.93 3.09 -16.37
C TYR A 26 1.82 4.61 -16.58
N ILE A 27 1.81 5.01 -17.84
CA ILE A 27 1.47 6.37 -18.26
C ILE A 27 0.08 6.34 -18.91
N THR A 28 -0.80 7.24 -18.49
CA THR A 28 -2.16 7.36 -19.05
C THR A 28 -2.11 7.84 -20.51
N LYS A 29 -3.24 7.77 -21.20
CA LYS A 29 -3.35 8.33 -22.57
C LYS A 29 -3.18 9.85 -22.61
N THR A 30 -3.38 10.53 -21.47
CA THR A 30 -3.18 11.98 -21.30
C THR A 30 -1.76 12.34 -20.88
N GLY A 31 -0.86 11.35 -20.72
CA GLY A 31 0.55 11.55 -20.37
C GLY A 31 0.84 11.55 -18.87
N GLU A 32 -0.16 11.37 -18.02
CA GLU A 32 0.01 11.38 -16.56
C GLU A 32 0.66 10.08 -16.08
N LYS A 33 1.67 10.19 -15.20
CA LYS A 33 2.33 9.04 -14.56
C LYS A 33 1.45 8.48 -13.44
N VAL A 34 1.32 7.15 -13.40
CA VAL A 34 0.70 6.42 -12.30
C VAL A 34 1.71 5.42 -11.76
N LEU A 35 2.18 5.64 -10.53
CA LEU A 35 2.90 4.60 -9.78
C LEU A 35 1.85 3.63 -9.25
N ARG A 36 1.87 2.38 -9.70
CA ARG A 36 0.88 1.38 -9.30
C ARG A 36 1.56 0.10 -8.85
N LEU A 37 1.27 -0.29 -7.61
CA LEU A 37 1.76 -1.52 -7.00
C LEU A 37 0.57 -2.42 -6.67
N GLU A 38 0.73 -3.72 -6.91
CA GLU A 38 -0.26 -4.74 -6.61
C GLU A 38 0.33 -5.82 -5.74
N SER A 39 -0.43 -6.27 -4.76
CA SER A 39 -0.09 -7.44 -3.94
C SER A 39 -1.36 -8.21 -3.58
N VAL A 40 -1.21 -9.53 -3.37
CA VAL A 40 -2.31 -10.39 -2.92
C VAL A 40 -1.97 -10.90 -1.52
N LEU A 41 -2.86 -10.61 -0.57
CA LEU A 41 -2.78 -11.06 0.82
C LEU A 41 -3.63 -12.32 1.00
N PRO A 42 -3.16 -13.35 1.74
CA PRO A 42 -3.92 -14.58 2.00
C PRO A 42 -4.89 -14.42 3.17
N ILE A 43 -5.64 -13.33 3.19
CA ILE A 43 -6.58 -12.94 4.25
C ILE A 43 -7.86 -12.38 3.65
N GLY A 44 -8.95 -12.47 4.42
CA GLY A 44 -10.24 -11.90 4.01
C GLY A 44 -10.24 -10.37 3.95
N LEU A 45 -11.24 -9.83 3.27
CA LEU A 45 -11.36 -8.39 2.99
C LEU A 45 -11.42 -7.53 4.27
N GLN A 46 -12.15 -7.98 5.30
CA GLN A 46 -12.25 -7.30 6.58
C GLN A 46 -10.88 -7.18 7.27
N GLU A 47 -10.12 -8.28 7.31
CA GLU A 47 -8.79 -8.31 7.92
C GLU A 47 -7.80 -7.44 7.12
N ALA A 48 -7.85 -7.51 5.79
CA ALA A 48 -7.05 -6.67 4.92
C ALA A 48 -7.34 -5.16 5.13
N TRP A 49 -8.60 -4.78 5.30
CA TRP A 49 -8.99 -3.41 5.63
C TRP A 49 -8.41 -2.97 6.98
N GLN A 50 -8.48 -3.81 8.01
CA GLN A 50 -7.95 -3.51 9.34
C GLN A 50 -6.43 -3.28 9.36
N LEU A 51 -5.65 -3.94 8.47
CA LEU A 51 -4.21 -3.71 8.33
C LEU A 51 -3.87 -2.25 8.02
N PHE A 52 -4.76 -1.52 7.35
CA PHE A 52 -4.57 -0.13 6.94
C PHE A 52 -5.33 0.87 7.83
N THR A 53 -6.22 0.41 8.70
CA THR A 53 -7.19 1.28 9.36
C THR A 53 -7.24 1.13 10.88
N THR A 54 -6.29 0.41 11.47
CA THR A 54 -6.13 0.35 12.92
C THR A 54 -4.67 0.58 13.33
N ASP A 55 -4.45 1.24 14.45
CA ASP A 55 -3.12 1.56 14.96
C ASP A 55 -2.26 0.31 15.14
N GLU A 56 -2.82 -0.70 15.81
CA GLU A 56 -2.14 -1.96 16.10
C GLU A 56 -1.65 -2.66 14.83
N GLN A 57 -2.46 -2.66 13.77
CA GLN A 57 -2.11 -3.35 12.54
C GLN A 57 -1.11 -2.53 11.70
N LEU A 58 -1.27 -1.21 11.62
CA LEU A 58 -0.31 -0.32 10.96
C LEU A 58 1.10 -0.45 11.55
N GLN A 59 1.20 -0.57 12.89
CA GLN A 59 2.48 -0.70 13.60
C GLN A 59 3.22 -2.02 13.29
N LYS A 60 2.55 -3.00 12.72
CA LYS A 60 3.17 -4.29 12.37
C LYS A 60 4.01 -4.21 11.08
N TRP A 61 3.71 -3.27 10.18
CA TRP A 61 4.32 -3.27 8.86
C TRP A 61 4.75 -1.89 8.33
N ILE A 62 4.04 -0.81 8.67
CA ILE A 62 4.33 0.50 8.07
C ILE A 62 5.41 1.26 8.85
N ALA A 63 5.28 1.33 10.18
CA ALA A 63 6.24 2.00 11.05
C ALA A 63 6.05 1.58 12.51
N PRO A 64 7.09 1.59 13.36
CA PRO A 64 6.98 1.21 14.78
C PRO A 64 6.02 2.09 15.59
N PHE A 65 5.82 3.33 15.17
CA PHE A 65 4.80 4.21 15.70
C PHE A 65 3.88 4.63 14.56
N ALA A 66 2.62 4.26 14.65
CA ALA A 66 1.57 4.64 13.72
C ALA A 66 0.28 4.90 14.48
N HIS A 67 -0.48 5.88 14.01
CA HIS A 67 -1.82 6.22 14.49
C HIS A 67 -2.69 6.63 13.32
N ILE A 68 -3.94 6.21 13.33
CA ILE A 68 -4.93 6.60 12.35
C ILE A 68 -6.16 7.20 13.01
N GLU A 69 -6.57 8.36 12.54
CA GLU A 69 -7.89 8.94 12.79
C GLU A 69 -8.76 8.68 11.55
N LEU A 70 -9.43 7.51 11.50
CA LEU A 70 -10.20 7.07 10.33
C LEU A 70 -11.49 7.89 10.16
N ARG A 71 -11.36 9.05 9.55
CA ARG A 71 -12.44 9.91 9.06
C ARG A 71 -11.96 10.78 7.92
N THR A 72 -12.85 11.28 7.09
CA THR A 72 -12.52 12.32 6.10
C THR A 72 -11.92 13.54 6.81
N GLY A 73 -10.76 14.00 6.34
CA GLY A 73 -9.97 15.06 6.97
C GLY A 73 -9.15 14.61 8.18
N GLY A 74 -9.26 13.35 8.63
CA GLY A 74 -8.35 12.75 9.61
C GLY A 74 -6.97 12.42 9.00
N TYR A 75 -6.12 11.71 9.74
CA TYR A 75 -4.73 11.49 9.35
C TYR A 75 -4.27 10.07 9.66
N ILE A 76 -3.36 9.55 8.84
CA ILE A 76 -2.39 8.53 9.25
C ILE A 76 -1.11 9.27 9.63
N ILE A 77 -0.61 9.02 10.83
CA ILE A 77 0.62 9.60 11.35
C ILE A 77 1.59 8.47 11.65
N THR A 78 2.81 8.55 11.12
CA THR A 78 3.84 7.52 11.33
C THR A 78 5.16 8.16 11.77
N ASN A 79 5.92 7.44 12.62
CA ASN A 79 7.32 7.77 12.90
C ASN A 79 8.16 6.49 12.87
N TYR A 80 9.21 6.52 12.06
CA TYR A 80 10.12 5.38 11.87
C TYR A 80 11.23 5.31 12.92
N ASP A 81 11.47 6.40 13.65
CA ASP A 81 12.48 6.48 14.70
C ASP A 81 11.90 6.03 16.05
N LYS A 82 12.37 4.88 16.52
CA LYS A 82 11.91 4.27 17.78
C LYS A 82 12.25 5.10 19.05
N THR A 83 13.12 6.10 18.92
CA THR A 83 13.50 7.00 20.03
C THR A 83 12.62 8.25 20.13
N LYS A 84 11.70 8.44 19.18
CA LYS A 84 10.83 9.60 19.06
C LYS A 84 9.37 9.24 19.30
N SER A 85 8.51 10.26 19.28
CA SER A 85 7.05 10.08 19.39
C SER A 85 6.35 10.55 18.12
N LEU A 86 5.04 10.26 18.01
CA LEU A 86 4.20 10.76 16.90
C LEU A 86 4.06 12.29 16.89
N ALA A 87 4.36 12.98 18.02
CA ALA A 87 4.35 14.44 18.09
C ALA A 87 5.63 15.09 17.55
N ASP A 88 6.70 14.32 17.28
CA ASP A 88 7.96 14.83 16.75
C ASP A 88 7.77 15.41 15.33
N SER A 89 8.53 16.44 15.02
CA SER A 89 8.49 17.11 13.71
C SER A 89 8.94 16.24 12.54
N SER A 90 9.64 15.13 12.80
CA SER A 90 10.01 14.12 11.80
C SER A 90 8.89 13.16 11.46
N SER A 91 7.76 13.18 12.18
CA SER A 91 6.60 12.33 11.86
C SER A 91 6.01 12.68 10.50
N ILE A 92 5.66 11.65 9.75
CA ILE A 92 4.97 11.79 8.46
C ILE A 92 3.47 11.81 8.73
N ARG A 93 2.78 12.76 8.12
CA ARG A 93 1.32 12.92 8.21
C ARG A 93 0.71 12.82 6.82
N LEU A 94 -0.16 11.84 6.64
CA LEU A 94 -0.93 11.65 5.41
C LEU A 94 -2.40 11.93 5.74
N GLN A 95 -2.96 12.97 5.14
CA GLN A 95 -4.36 13.32 5.37
C GLN A 95 -5.28 12.36 4.62
N ILE A 96 -6.31 11.84 5.28
CA ILE A 96 -7.37 11.06 4.65
C ILE A 96 -8.27 12.01 3.88
N ILE A 97 -8.25 11.93 2.54
CA ILE A 97 -9.12 12.70 1.65
C ILE A 97 -10.54 12.14 1.71
N ASN A 98 -10.64 10.84 1.51
CA ASN A 98 -11.88 10.08 1.61
C ASN A 98 -11.57 8.59 1.81
N TYR A 99 -12.60 7.83 2.16
CA TYR A 99 -12.56 6.36 2.17
C TYR A 99 -13.96 5.79 1.92
N ILE A 100 -13.99 4.58 1.42
CA ILE A 100 -15.18 3.72 1.37
C ILE A 100 -14.76 2.42 2.07
N GLU A 101 -15.43 2.10 3.16
CA GLU A 101 -15.06 0.97 4.01
C GLU A 101 -14.89 -0.31 3.20
N GLN A 102 -13.77 -1.01 3.41
CA GLN A 102 -13.37 -2.23 2.71
C GLN A 102 -13.25 -2.12 1.17
N GLN A 103 -13.19 -0.91 0.63
CA GLN A 103 -13.07 -0.71 -0.82
C GLN A 103 -11.94 0.24 -1.18
N LEU A 104 -11.87 1.39 -0.50
CA LEU A 104 -10.99 2.48 -0.90
C LEU A 104 -10.51 3.29 0.31
N LEU A 105 -9.24 3.68 0.30
CA LEU A 105 -8.66 4.70 1.16
C LEU A 105 -7.81 5.64 0.31
N THR A 106 -8.10 6.95 0.34
CA THR A 106 -7.33 7.96 -0.39
C THR A 106 -6.61 8.87 0.58
N LEU A 107 -5.30 8.98 0.39
CA LEU A 107 -4.40 9.76 1.22
C LEU A 107 -3.80 10.91 0.42
N LYS A 108 -3.79 12.10 1.00
CA LYS A 108 -3.02 13.24 0.54
C LYS A 108 -1.57 13.05 0.94
N VAL A 109 -0.66 13.05 -0.02
CA VAL A 109 0.77 12.98 0.24
C VAL A 109 1.34 14.40 0.28
N LYS A 110 1.93 14.78 1.41
CA LYS A 110 2.63 16.04 1.60
C LYS A 110 4.12 15.78 1.72
N LEU A 111 4.90 16.38 0.82
CA LEU A 111 6.35 16.19 0.77
C LEU A 111 7.03 17.02 1.87
N ASN A 112 7.92 16.37 2.62
CA ASN A 112 8.68 16.98 3.70
C ASN A 112 10.02 17.58 3.22
N ASN A 113 10.84 18.11 4.15
CA ASN A 113 12.10 18.78 3.84
C ASN A 113 13.20 17.86 3.26
N ASN A 114 12.98 16.57 3.12
CA ASN A 114 13.90 15.66 2.42
C ASN A 114 13.78 15.77 0.88
N PHE A 115 12.75 16.47 0.39
CA PHE A 115 12.52 16.71 -1.02
C PHE A 115 12.87 18.15 -1.39
N SER A 116 13.11 18.42 -2.68
CA SER A 116 13.40 19.78 -3.14
C SER A 116 12.21 20.72 -2.91
N LYS A 117 12.49 22.02 -2.75
CA LYS A 117 11.42 23.03 -2.58
C LYS A 117 10.49 23.10 -3.78
N THR A 118 10.99 22.81 -4.99
CA THR A 118 10.18 22.74 -6.21
C THR A 118 9.04 21.74 -6.02
N VAL A 119 9.35 20.47 -5.74
CA VAL A 119 8.31 19.44 -5.60
C VAL A 119 7.43 19.65 -4.37
N GLN A 120 7.98 20.20 -3.26
CA GLN A 120 7.17 20.54 -2.08
C GLN A 120 6.10 21.61 -2.38
N ASN A 121 6.40 22.58 -3.22
CA ASN A 121 5.45 23.65 -3.60
C ASN A 121 4.40 23.16 -4.60
N GLU A 122 4.71 22.10 -5.34
CA GLU A 122 3.87 21.56 -6.42
C GLU A 122 3.10 20.31 -6.00
N ASP A 123 3.29 19.77 -4.78
CA ASP A 123 2.69 18.51 -4.31
C ASP A 123 1.17 18.59 -4.08
N GLY A 124 0.55 19.67 -4.52
CA GLY A 124 -0.87 19.95 -4.36
C GLY A 124 -1.80 18.83 -4.84
N ASN A 125 -1.41 18.08 -5.85
CA ASN A 125 -2.20 16.98 -6.42
C ASN A 125 -1.70 15.58 -6.06
N LEU A 126 -0.55 15.47 -5.34
CA LEU A 126 0.04 14.17 -5.04
C LEU A 126 -0.84 13.40 -4.04
N GLN A 127 -1.30 12.23 -4.44
CA GLN A 127 -2.22 11.38 -3.68
C GLN A 127 -1.83 9.91 -3.81
N GLU A 128 -2.15 9.13 -2.78
CA GLU A 128 -2.14 7.67 -2.83
C GLU A 128 -3.57 7.15 -2.70
N VAL A 129 -3.99 6.33 -3.64
CA VAL A 129 -5.29 5.65 -3.66
C VAL A 129 -5.06 4.17 -3.42
N ILE A 130 -5.55 3.67 -2.31
CA ILE A 130 -5.42 2.26 -1.91
C ILE A 130 -6.78 1.60 -2.12
N GLN A 131 -6.83 0.56 -2.97
CA GLN A 131 -8.02 -0.20 -3.28
C GLN A 131 -7.93 -1.61 -2.67
N PHE A 132 -9.05 -2.10 -2.17
CA PHE A 132 -9.21 -3.42 -1.58
C PHE A 132 -10.18 -4.22 -2.44
N ILE A 133 -9.71 -5.33 -3.02
CA ILE A 133 -10.49 -6.16 -3.94
C ILE A 133 -10.52 -7.58 -3.41
N GLN A 134 -11.71 -8.04 -3.02
CA GLN A 134 -11.89 -9.43 -2.60
C GLN A 134 -11.66 -10.38 -3.78
N VAL A 135 -10.66 -11.27 -3.66
CA VAL A 135 -10.37 -12.32 -4.64
C VAL A 135 -11.09 -13.61 -4.28
N SER A 136 -11.12 -13.92 -2.98
CA SER A 136 -11.89 -15.03 -2.40
C SER A 136 -12.28 -14.71 -0.96
N SER A 137 -12.93 -15.61 -0.25
CA SER A 137 -13.22 -15.44 1.19
C SER A 137 -11.96 -15.31 2.05
N THR A 138 -10.81 -15.81 1.59
CA THR A 138 -9.54 -15.84 2.31
C THR A 138 -8.41 -15.17 1.54
N SER A 139 -8.73 -14.33 0.55
CA SER A 139 -7.71 -13.66 -0.26
C SER A 139 -8.19 -12.29 -0.74
N THR A 140 -7.37 -11.27 -0.53
CA THR A 140 -7.63 -9.88 -0.92
C THR A 140 -6.47 -9.33 -1.72
N LYS A 141 -6.77 -8.72 -2.88
CA LYS A 141 -5.80 -7.95 -3.65
C LYS A 141 -5.80 -6.51 -3.14
N ILE A 142 -4.62 -5.99 -2.84
CA ILE A 142 -4.37 -4.58 -2.55
C ILE A 142 -3.76 -3.94 -3.79
N ILE A 143 -4.29 -2.79 -4.18
CA ILE A 143 -3.73 -1.96 -5.25
C ILE A 143 -3.46 -0.58 -4.66
N SER A 144 -2.18 -0.19 -4.56
CA SER A 144 -1.76 1.17 -4.26
C SER A 144 -1.45 1.90 -5.56
N SER A 145 -2.05 3.07 -5.75
CA SER A 145 -1.81 3.92 -6.91
C SER A 145 -1.47 5.34 -6.45
N MET A 146 -0.27 5.82 -6.76
CA MET A 146 0.08 7.23 -6.56
C MET A 146 -0.06 8.00 -7.87
N ILE A 147 -0.72 9.14 -7.78
CA ILE A 147 -1.08 10.04 -8.88
C ILE A 147 -0.78 11.49 -8.53
N GLY A 148 -0.82 12.37 -9.51
CA GLY A 148 -0.63 13.82 -9.30
C GLY A 148 0.84 14.24 -9.31
N TRP A 149 1.69 13.51 -10.04
CA TRP A 149 3.10 13.82 -10.25
C TRP A 149 3.29 15.03 -11.17
N GLY A 150 4.30 15.85 -10.91
CA GLY A 150 4.77 16.85 -11.87
C GLY A 150 5.76 16.27 -12.90
N ASP A 151 6.21 17.12 -13.82
CA ASP A 151 6.98 16.72 -15.01
C ASP A 151 8.47 17.08 -14.94
N SER A 152 8.94 17.81 -13.91
CA SER A 152 10.34 18.25 -13.78
C SER A 152 11.30 17.07 -13.51
N GLU A 153 12.59 17.33 -13.62
CA GLU A 153 13.64 16.36 -13.26
C GLU A 153 13.58 16.00 -11.77
N GLU A 154 13.29 16.97 -10.91
CA GLU A 154 13.09 16.75 -9.46
C GLU A 154 11.89 15.84 -9.20
N TRP A 155 10.81 15.99 -9.97
CA TRP A 155 9.67 15.09 -9.90
C TRP A 155 10.03 13.67 -10.36
N SER A 156 10.86 13.53 -11.37
CA SER A 156 11.33 12.20 -11.80
C SER A 156 12.14 11.51 -10.70
N LYS A 157 13.05 12.23 -10.04
CA LYS A 157 13.81 11.72 -8.87
C LYS A 157 12.89 11.35 -7.70
N THR A 158 11.87 12.18 -7.47
CA THR A 158 10.86 11.96 -6.42
C THR A 158 10.03 10.71 -6.74
N TYR A 159 9.59 10.53 -7.98
CA TYR A 159 8.90 9.33 -8.43
C TYR A 159 9.72 8.07 -8.19
N ASP A 160 11.00 8.05 -8.60
CA ASP A 160 11.90 6.92 -8.40
C ASP A 160 12.14 6.60 -6.92
N PHE A 161 12.17 7.62 -6.06
CA PHE A 161 12.22 7.45 -4.61
C PHE A 161 10.98 6.69 -4.11
N PHE A 162 9.78 7.14 -4.51
CA PHE A 162 8.53 6.49 -4.09
C PHE A 162 8.37 5.08 -4.66
N VAL A 163 8.82 4.82 -5.90
CA VAL A 163 8.84 3.46 -6.45
C VAL A 163 9.58 2.51 -5.51
N ARG A 164 10.80 2.85 -5.13
CA ARG A 164 11.62 2.01 -4.25
C ARG A 164 11.04 1.92 -2.83
N GLY A 165 10.64 3.07 -2.26
CA GLY A 165 10.13 3.15 -0.90
C GLY A 165 8.83 2.39 -0.72
N ASN A 166 7.89 2.53 -1.66
CA ASN A 166 6.61 1.85 -1.57
C ASN A 166 6.74 0.34 -1.83
N ILE A 167 7.57 -0.09 -2.79
CA ILE A 167 7.87 -1.53 -2.95
C ILE A 167 8.37 -2.11 -1.63
N TYR A 168 9.37 -1.49 -1.02
CA TYR A 168 9.90 -1.93 0.27
C TYR A 168 8.80 -2.01 1.35
N THR A 169 7.97 -0.97 1.47
CA THR A 169 6.89 -0.92 2.47
C THR A 169 5.86 -2.02 2.27
N TYR A 170 5.43 -2.28 1.02
CA TYR A 170 4.49 -3.38 0.74
C TYR A 170 5.15 -4.76 0.85
N GLU A 171 6.46 -4.89 0.67
CA GLU A 171 7.20 -6.11 0.98
C GLU A 171 7.22 -6.40 2.49
N GLU A 172 7.35 -5.36 3.35
CA GLU A 172 7.22 -5.51 4.80
C GLU A 172 5.81 -6.01 5.18
N LEU A 173 4.76 -5.48 4.53
CA LEU A 173 3.38 -5.99 4.71
C LEU A 173 3.29 -7.48 4.37
N LEU A 174 3.85 -7.91 3.24
CA LEU A 174 3.83 -9.31 2.82
C LEU A 174 4.61 -10.25 3.75
N LYS A 175 5.61 -9.75 4.48
CA LYS A 175 6.36 -10.56 5.46
C LYS A 175 5.50 -11.04 6.64
N LEU A 176 4.38 -10.39 6.91
CA LEU A 176 3.44 -10.83 7.95
C LEU A 176 2.81 -12.21 7.63
N TYR A 177 2.92 -12.66 6.38
CA TYR A 177 2.24 -13.86 5.85
C TYR A 177 3.19 -14.87 5.18
N LYS A 178 4.50 -14.74 5.43
CA LYS A 178 5.55 -15.66 4.92
C LYS A 178 5.98 -16.67 5.96
#